data_a92d2627602befd49d9f65d4c81cfb20
#
_entry.id   a92d2627602befd49d9f65d4c81cfb20
#
_cell.length_a   1.000
_cell.length_b   1.000
_cell.length_c   1.000
_cell.angle_alpha   90.00
_cell.angle_beta   90.00
_cell.angle_gamma   90.00
#
_symmetry.space_group_name_H-M   'P 1'
#
loop_
_entity.id
_entity.type
_entity.pdbx_description
1 polymer ?
#
loop_
_entity_poly.entity_id
_entity_poly.type
_entity_poly.pdbx_seq_one_letter_code
_entity_poly.pdbx_strand_id
1 'polypeptide(L)'
;MKIDLRSDTITIPCSKMLEQMMSAKVGDDVWEEDFSVKELENKLSTMFGMDAGLFCPSGTMTNQIAIRVHTKIGDQIICESSSHIYNYEGGGAASNSGVSVKLITGDFGRISLNQIKSAVNPDDPHFPRTKLISLENTCNKGGGS
;
A
#
# COMPACT_ATOMS: atom_id res chain seq x y z
N MET A 1 -31.99 -10.83 4.90
CA MET A 1 -30.65 -10.71 4.31
C MET A 1 -29.72 -10.15 5.39
N LYS A 2 -28.62 -10.81 5.72
CA LYS A 2 -27.66 -10.29 6.71
C LYS A 2 -26.73 -9.33 5.98
N ILE A 3 -26.71 -8.07 6.42
CA ILE A 3 -25.77 -7.06 5.91
C ILE A 3 -24.55 -7.09 6.81
N ASP A 4 -23.36 -7.29 6.22
CA ASP A 4 -22.11 -7.35 6.95
C ASP A 4 -21.13 -6.30 6.36
N LEU A 5 -20.79 -5.31 7.17
CA LEU A 5 -19.94 -4.18 6.80
C LEU A 5 -18.59 -4.17 7.55
N ARG A 6 -18.15 -5.32 8.07
CA ARG A 6 -16.90 -5.39 8.85
C ARG A 6 -15.65 -5.12 8.03
N SER A 7 -15.60 -5.59 6.79
CA SER A 7 -14.44 -5.48 5.91
C SER A 7 -14.83 -5.81 4.47
N ASP A 8 -14.15 -5.22 3.51
CA ASP A 8 -14.21 -5.59 2.10
C ASP A 8 -13.75 -7.03 1.86
N THR A 9 -12.83 -7.53 2.69
CA THR A 9 -12.27 -8.89 2.58
C THR A 9 -13.27 -10.02 2.79
N ILE A 10 -14.47 -9.74 3.31
CA ILE A 10 -15.55 -10.73 3.44
C ILE A 10 -16.39 -10.89 2.17
N THR A 11 -16.19 -10.04 1.16
CA THR A 11 -16.88 -10.15 -0.12
C THR A 11 -16.38 -11.37 -0.90
N ILE A 12 -17.27 -11.98 -1.67
CA ILE A 12 -16.94 -13.14 -2.51
C ILE A 12 -17.15 -12.80 -3.99
N PRO A 13 -16.40 -13.44 -4.90
CA PRO A 13 -16.59 -13.26 -6.32
C PRO A 13 -18.02 -13.63 -6.76
N CYS A 14 -18.62 -12.87 -7.66
CA CYS A 14 -19.88 -13.26 -8.30
C CYS A 14 -19.65 -14.39 -9.32
N SER A 15 -20.73 -15.06 -9.76
CA SER A 15 -20.63 -16.19 -10.69
C SER A 15 -19.84 -15.86 -11.96
N LYS A 16 -20.06 -14.67 -12.55
CA LYS A 16 -19.31 -14.24 -13.74
C LYS A 16 -17.81 -14.07 -13.48
N MET A 17 -17.42 -13.59 -12.30
CA MET A 17 -16.01 -13.50 -11.90
C MET A 17 -15.40 -14.90 -11.78
N LEU A 18 -16.11 -15.84 -11.15
CA LEU A 18 -15.67 -17.22 -11.02
C LEU A 18 -15.51 -17.91 -12.40
N GLU A 19 -16.43 -17.70 -13.31
CA GLU A 19 -16.33 -18.19 -14.68
C GLU A 19 -15.10 -17.64 -15.40
N GLN A 20 -14.82 -16.33 -15.26
CA GLN A 20 -13.62 -15.71 -15.84
C GLN A 20 -12.33 -16.25 -15.21
N MET A 21 -12.31 -16.43 -13.88
CA MET A 21 -11.16 -17.02 -13.20
C MET A 21 -10.86 -18.43 -13.68
N MET A 22 -11.90 -19.25 -13.89
CA MET A 22 -11.74 -20.64 -14.37
C MET A 22 -11.31 -20.73 -15.84
N SER A 23 -11.65 -19.73 -16.65
CA SER A 23 -11.30 -19.68 -18.08
C SER A 23 -10.05 -18.84 -18.37
N ALA A 24 -9.43 -18.25 -17.35
CA ALA A 24 -8.26 -17.40 -17.53
C ALA A 24 -7.09 -18.15 -18.16
N LYS A 25 -6.40 -17.49 -19.08
CA LYS A 25 -5.14 -17.98 -19.62
C LYS A 25 -4.05 -17.71 -18.61
N VAL A 26 -3.46 -18.78 -18.09
CA VAL A 26 -2.37 -18.74 -17.13
C VAL A 26 -1.07 -19.18 -17.78
N GLY A 27 0.04 -18.71 -17.28
CA GLY A 27 1.39 -19.06 -17.72
C GLY A 27 2.40 -18.82 -16.63
N ASP A 28 3.67 -19.05 -16.93
CA ASP A 28 4.76 -18.81 -15.99
C ASP A 28 5.11 -17.30 -15.98
N ASP A 29 4.79 -16.63 -14.88
CA ASP A 29 5.04 -15.20 -14.73
C ASP A 29 6.53 -14.86 -14.69
N VAL A 30 7.39 -15.79 -14.26
CA VAL A 30 8.85 -15.60 -14.25
C VAL A 30 9.39 -15.41 -15.68
N TRP A 31 8.79 -16.10 -16.65
CA TRP A 31 9.14 -15.99 -18.06
C TRP A 31 8.25 -15.00 -18.83
N GLU A 32 7.44 -14.24 -18.09
CA GLU A 32 6.48 -13.31 -18.68
C GLU A 32 5.45 -13.98 -19.60
N GLU A 33 5.08 -15.21 -19.33
CA GLU A 33 4.13 -15.99 -20.12
C GLU A 33 2.70 -15.93 -19.60
N ASP A 34 2.46 -15.38 -18.39
CA ASP A 34 1.12 -15.19 -17.87
C ASP A 34 0.44 -13.99 -18.55
N PHE A 35 -0.43 -14.33 -19.50
CA PHE A 35 -1.16 -13.33 -20.25
C PHE A 35 -2.12 -12.50 -19.41
N SER A 36 -2.76 -13.11 -18.40
CA SER A 36 -3.77 -12.45 -17.56
C SER A 36 -3.13 -11.41 -16.64
N VAL A 37 -1.95 -11.70 -16.10
CA VAL A 37 -1.16 -10.75 -15.29
C VAL A 37 -0.73 -9.57 -16.15
N LYS A 38 -0.15 -9.83 -17.32
CA LYS A 38 0.26 -8.76 -18.25
C LYS A 38 -0.89 -7.87 -18.68
N GLU A 39 -2.04 -8.45 -19.00
CA GLU A 39 -3.22 -7.69 -19.40
C GLU A 39 -3.69 -6.76 -18.26
N LEU A 40 -3.70 -7.26 -17.02
CA LEU A 40 -4.05 -6.46 -15.85
C LEU A 40 -3.08 -5.28 -15.63
N GLU A 41 -1.78 -5.54 -15.66
CA GLU A 41 -0.73 -4.53 -15.48
C GLU A 41 -0.81 -3.45 -16.56
N ASN A 42 -0.92 -3.83 -17.82
CA ASN A 42 -1.05 -2.90 -18.95
C ASN A 42 -2.35 -2.08 -18.88
N LYS A 43 -3.46 -2.70 -18.50
CA LYS A 43 -4.74 -2.03 -18.37
C LYS A 43 -4.69 -0.96 -17.27
N LEU A 44 -4.12 -1.28 -16.12
CA LEU A 44 -4.04 -0.33 -15.00
C LEU A 44 -3.01 0.76 -15.26
N SER A 45 -1.83 0.44 -15.78
CA SER A 45 -0.84 1.46 -16.15
C SER A 45 -1.41 2.46 -17.16
N THR A 46 -2.12 1.98 -18.18
CA THR A 46 -2.79 2.84 -19.17
C THR A 46 -3.89 3.69 -18.52
N MET A 47 -4.73 3.10 -17.67
CA MET A 47 -5.84 3.79 -17.00
C MET A 47 -5.36 4.94 -16.11
N PHE A 48 -4.23 4.77 -15.45
CA PHE A 48 -3.65 5.77 -14.55
C PHE A 48 -2.55 6.63 -15.20
N GLY A 49 -2.24 6.43 -16.49
CA GLY A 49 -1.21 7.19 -17.20
C GLY A 49 0.20 6.96 -16.66
N MET A 50 0.49 5.73 -16.20
CA MET A 50 1.78 5.32 -15.65
C MET A 50 2.58 4.51 -16.68
N ASP A 51 3.90 4.50 -16.54
CA ASP A 51 4.79 3.78 -17.46
C ASP A 51 4.62 2.26 -17.34
N ALA A 52 4.32 1.75 -16.14
CA ALA A 52 4.13 0.33 -15.89
C ALA A 52 3.21 0.10 -14.67
N GLY A 53 2.72 -1.12 -14.53
CA GLY A 53 2.04 -1.65 -13.35
C GLY A 53 2.77 -2.88 -12.83
N LEU A 54 2.61 -3.20 -11.57
CA LEU A 54 3.09 -4.42 -10.95
C LEU A 54 1.94 -5.10 -10.21
N PHE A 55 1.60 -6.31 -10.63
CA PHE A 55 0.64 -7.12 -9.89
C PHE A 55 1.25 -7.65 -8.60
N CYS A 56 0.52 -7.51 -7.49
CA CYS A 56 0.87 -8.11 -6.22
C CYS A 56 -0.33 -8.86 -5.66
N PRO A 57 -0.14 -10.06 -5.09
CA PRO A 57 -1.23 -10.90 -4.59
C PRO A 57 -1.90 -10.35 -3.32
N SER A 58 -1.34 -9.28 -2.72
CA SER A 58 -1.95 -8.61 -1.57
C SER A 58 -1.58 -7.14 -1.50
N GLY A 59 -2.46 -6.31 -0.91
CA GLY A 59 -2.18 -4.90 -0.62
C GLY A 59 -0.99 -4.72 0.33
N THR A 60 -0.82 -5.62 1.29
CA THR A 60 0.35 -5.62 2.18
C THR A 60 1.65 -5.74 1.37
N MET A 61 1.73 -6.66 0.41
CA MET A 61 2.91 -6.80 -0.45
C MET A 61 3.18 -5.51 -1.25
N THR A 62 2.13 -4.93 -1.83
CA THR A 62 2.22 -3.65 -2.56
C THR A 62 2.81 -2.54 -1.67
N ASN A 63 2.29 -2.37 -0.47
CA ASN A 63 2.76 -1.37 0.47
C ASN A 63 4.21 -1.61 0.88
N GLN A 64 4.59 -2.86 1.17
CA GLN A 64 5.96 -3.20 1.58
C GLN A 64 6.96 -2.97 0.45
N ILE A 65 6.60 -3.28 -0.80
CA ILE A 65 7.43 -2.97 -1.98
C ILE A 65 7.56 -1.46 -2.15
N ALA A 66 6.46 -0.70 -2.07
CA ALA A 66 6.48 0.75 -2.19
C ALA A 66 7.40 1.40 -1.14
N ILE A 67 7.33 0.98 0.11
CA ILE A 67 8.25 1.46 1.16
C ILE A 67 9.70 1.10 0.80
N ARG A 68 9.95 -0.14 0.41
CA ARG A 68 11.30 -0.64 0.14
C ARG A 68 12.00 0.07 -1.02
N VAL A 69 11.28 0.36 -2.11
CA VAL A 69 11.89 1.01 -3.30
C VAL A 69 12.17 2.49 -3.08
N HIS A 70 11.46 3.13 -2.15
CA HIS A 70 11.62 4.55 -1.85
C HIS A 70 12.53 4.86 -0.66
N THR A 71 12.99 3.85 0.06
CA THR A 71 13.77 4.04 1.30
C THR A 71 15.03 3.19 1.33
N LYS A 72 15.91 3.51 2.28
CA LYS A 72 17.09 2.71 2.66
C LYS A 72 17.01 2.37 4.14
N ILE A 73 17.74 1.35 4.56
CA ILE A 73 17.88 0.99 5.98
C ILE A 73 18.37 2.22 6.76
N GLY A 74 17.68 2.54 7.86
CA GLY A 74 17.94 3.71 8.68
C GLY A 74 17.17 4.97 8.31
N ASP A 75 16.46 5.00 7.19
CA ASP A 75 15.57 6.12 6.86
C ASP A 75 14.33 6.15 7.79
N GLN A 76 13.63 7.28 7.78
CA GLN A 76 12.35 7.47 8.45
C GLN A 76 11.23 7.66 7.45
N ILE A 77 10.08 7.05 7.71
CA ILE A 77 8.83 7.33 7.01
C ILE A 77 7.85 8.02 7.96
N ILE A 78 6.98 8.86 7.42
CA ILE A 78 5.90 9.51 8.16
C ILE A 78 4.57 8.91 7.71
N CYS A 79 3.70 8.55 8.67
CA CYS A 79 2.31 8.19 8.37
C CYS A 79 1.38 8.62 9.51
N GLU A 80 0.08 8.56 9.26
CA GLU A 80 -0.92 8.77 10.29
C GLU A 80 -0.95 7.56 11.26
N SER A 81 -1.24 7.80 12.53
CA SER A 81 -1.13 6.83 13.62
C SER A 81 -2.06 5.61 13.50
N SER A 82 -3.19 5.74 12.79
CA SER A 82 -4.13 4.65 12.53
C SER A 82 -3.87 3.92 11.19
N SER A 83 -2.86 4.34 10.42
CA SER A 83 -2.56 3.79 9.09
C SER A 83 -2.34 2.29 9.11
N HIS A 84 -2.82 1.63 8.06
CA HIS A 84 -2.72 0.18 7.87
C HIS A 84 -1.27 -0.31 7.85
N ILE A 85 -0.37 0.40 7.15
CA ILE A 85 1.04 0.05 7.02
C ILE A 85 1.77 -0.06 8.37
N TYR A 86 1.32 0.67 9.37
CA TYR A 86 1.88 0.63 10.70
C TYR A 86 1.23 -0.42 11.60
N ASN A 87 -0.12 -0.47 11.59
CA ASN A 87 -0.86 -1.26 12.58
C ASN A 87 -1.15 -2.70 12.14
N TYR A 88 -1.25 -2.97 10.84
CA TYR A 88 -1.83 -4.22 10.34
C TYR A 88 -0.96 -4.99 9.34
N GLU A 89 0.32 -4.64 9.22
CA GLU A 89 1.25 -5.31 8.31
C GLU A 89 2.44 -5.98 9.03
N GLY A 90 2.21 -6.45 10.26
CA GLY A 90 3.18 -7.27 10.99
C GLY A 90 4.52 -6.59 11.28
N GLY A 91 4.55 -5.24 11.35
CA GLY A 91 5.79 -4.49 11.51
C GLY A 91 6.68 -4.48 10.25
N GLY A 92 6.06 -4.72 9.08
CA GLY A 92 6.76 -4.89 7.80
C GLY A 92 7.67 -3.72 7.42
N ALA A 93 7.30 -2.48 7.72
CA ALA A 93 8.14 -1.32 7.47
C ALA A 93 9.53 -1.45 8.13
N ALA A 94 9.56 -1.91 9.37
CA ALA A 94 10.82 -2.15 10.08
C ALA A 94 11.52 -3.43 9.61
N SER A 95 10.80 -4.55 9.50
CA SER A 95 11.39 -5.86 9.19
C SER A 95 11.86 -6.00 7.75
N ASN A 96 11.12 -5.46 6.78
CA ASN A 96 11.44 -5.60 5.36
C ASN A 96 12.31 -4.46 4.83
N SER A 97 12.15 -3.24 5.35
CA SER A 97 12.82 -2.05 4.83
C SER A 97 13.82 -1.43 5.80
N GLY A 98 13.80 -1.84 7.08
CA GLY A 98 14.72 -1.31 8.11
C GLY A 98 14.51 0.17 8.39
N VAL A 99 13.29 0.67 8.20
CA VAL A 99 12.95 2.09 8.44
C VAL A 99 12.30 2.30 9.80
N SER A 100 12.51 3.49 10.36
CA SER A 100 11.74 3.98 11.49
C SER A 100 10.44 4.63 11.01
N VAL A 101 9.39 4.60 11.85
CA VAL A 101 8.10 5.20 11.53
C VAL A 101 7.82 6.35 12.48
N LYS A 102 7.64 7.54 11.93
CA LYS A 102 7.16 8.73 12.66
C LYS A 102 5.66 8.83 12.51
N LEU A 103 4.97 8.67 13.61
CA LEU A 103 3.50 8.74 13.64
C LEU A 103 3.03 10.18 13.85
N ILE A 104 1.99 10.54 13.11
CA ILE A 104 1.24 11.79 13.29
C ILE A 104 -0.19 11.42 13.68
N THR A 105 -0.70 12.00 14.76
CA THR A 105 -2.11 11.88 15.11
C THR A 105 -2.93 12.79 14.21
N GLY A 106 -3.72 12.17 13.35
CA GLY A 106 -4.60 12.86 12.40
C GLY A 106 -6.04 12.99 12.89
N ASP A 107 -6.88 13.57 12.05
CA ASP A 107 -8.33 13.64 12.22
C ASP A 107 -8.98 12.65 11.25
N PHE A 108 -9.53 11.55 11.76
CA PHE A 108 -10.07 10.44 10.96
C PHE A 108 -9.11 9.95 9.85
N GLY A 109 -7.84 9.81 10.17
CA GLY A 109 -6.80 9.37 9.22
C GLY A 109 -6.18 10.49 8.37
N ARG A 110 -6.70 11.71 8.45
CA ARG A 110 -6.20 12.86 7.66
C ARG A 110 -5.14 13.62 8.44
N ILE A 111 -4.01 13.89 7.79
CA ILE A 111 -2.93 14.72 8.33
C ILE A 111 -2.74 15.98 7.50
N SER A 112 -2.44 17.08 8.16
CA SER A 112 -2.23 18.37 7.53
C SER A 112 -0.78 18.57 7.09
N LEU A 113 -0.58 19.45 6.11
CA LEU A 113 0.75 19.84 5.66
C LEU A 113 1.63 20.39 6.80
N ASN A 114 1.03 21.14 7.75
CA ASN A 114 1.79 21.68 8.88
C ASN A 114 2.27 20.61 9.84
N GLN A 115 1.44 19.60 10.11
CA GLN A 115 1.83 18.42 10.90
C GLN A 115 2.97 17.66 10.23
N ILE A 116 2.88 17.43 8.90
CA ILE A 116 3.93 16.77 8.13
C ILE A 116 5.24 17.58 8.22
N LYS A 117 5.21 18.90 7.94
CA LYS A 117 6.40 19.75 8.04
C LYS A 117 7.07 19.70 9.41
N SER A 118 6.28 19.68 10.48
CA SER A 118 6.80 19.58 11.85
C SER A 118 7.38 18.19 12.19
N ALA A 119 7.02 17.16 11.45
CA ALA A 119 7.49 15.80 11.65
C ALA A 119 8.73 15.44 10.81
N VAL A 120 9.07 16.27 9.81
CA VAL A 120 10.29 16.09 9.01
C VAL A 120 11.50 16.40 9.89
N ASN A 121 12.44 15.47 9.95
CA ASN A 121 13.68 15.65 10.68
C ASN A 121 14.59 16.67 9.99
N PRO A 122 15.41 17.41 10.77
CA PRO A 122 16.45 18.27 10.20
C PRO A 122 17.54 17.43 9.49
N ASP A 123 18.30 18.06 8.63
CA ASP A 123 19.52 17.47 8.04
C ASP A 123 20.66 17.50 9.07
N ASP A 124 20.64 16.51 9.95
CA ASP A 124 21.54 16.38 11.09
C ASP A 124 21.82 14.87 11.31
N PRO A 125 23.10 14.43 11.46
CA PRO A 125 23.48 13.04 11.57
C PRO A 125 22.91 12.28 12.78
N HIS A 126 22.38 13.00 13.78
CA HIS A 126 21.70 12.38 14.92
C HIS A 126 20.27 11.90 14.62
N PHE A 127 19.69 12.32 13.50
CA PHE A 127 18.33 11.98 13.13
C PHE A 127 18.28 11.06 11.90
N PRO A 128 17.36 10.09 11.87
CA PRO A 128 17.08 9.36 10.63
C PRO A 128 16.54 10.32 9.57
N ARG A 129 17.00 10.14 8.33
CA ARG A 129 16.54 11.01 7.24
C ARG A 129 15.09 10.70 6.90
N THR A 130 14.22 11.71 6.97
CA THR A 130 12.83 11.59 6.52
C THR A 130 12.80 11.44 5.00
N LYS A 131 12.32 10.29 4.51
CA LYS A 131 12.42 9.93 3.09
C LYS A 131 11.08 9.75 2.40
N LEU A 132 10.06 9.31 3.15
CA LEU A 132 8.77 8.96 2.58
C LEU A 132 7.65 9.49 3.49
N ILE A 133 6.58 9.98 2.88
CA ILE A 133 5.31 10.29 3.52
C ILE A 133 4.28 9.34 2.93
N SER A 134 3.65 8.54 3.78
CA SER A 134 2.59 7.63 3.36
C SER A 134 1.24 8.21 3.76
N LEU A 135 0.35 8.30 2.80
CA LEU A 135 -1.05 8.70 2.98
C LEU A 135 -1.94 7.51 2.65
N GLU A 136 -2.97 7.30 3.44
CA GLU A 136 -3.94 6.23 3.24
C GLU A 136 -5.25 6.80 2.67
N ASN A 137 -5.66 6.31 1.52
CA ASN A 137 -6.92 6.63 0.89
C ASN A 137 -7.57 5.33 0.39
N THR A 138 -8.68 4.94 0.94
CA THR A 138 -9.49 5.54 2.01
C THR A 138 -9.05 5.02 3.39
N CYS A 139 -9.02 5.90 4.40
CA CYS A 139 -8.62 5.46 5.73
C CYS A 139 -9.71 4.59 6.36
N ASN A 140 -9.40 3.31 6.59
CA ASN A 140 -10.36 2.35 7.13
C ASN A 140 -10.86 2.76 8.53
N LYS A 141 -9.97 3.11 9.44
CA LYS A 141 -10.32 3.56 10.80
C LYS A 141 -10.95 4.96 10.83
N GLY A 142 -10.79 5.73 9.78
CA GLY A 142 -11.42 7.02 9.59
C GLY A 142 -12.84 6.95 9.02
N GLY A 143 -13.40 5.74 8.81
CA GLY A 143 -14.70 5.55 8.20
C GLY A 143 -14.73 5.78 6.68
N GLY A 144 -13.58 5.64 6.03
CA GLY A 144 -13.44 5.83 4.58
C GLY A 144 -13.11 7.29 4.18
N SER A 145 -12.52 8.04 5.09
CA SER A 145 -12.09 9.44 4.83
C SER A 145 -10.89 9.50 3.92
#